data_c6f3dff27de7bb7095aacb9c5a12e34b
#
_entry.id   c6f3dff27de7bb7095aacb9c5a12e34b
#
_cell.length_a   1.000
_cell.length_b   1.000
_cell.length_c   1.000
_cell.angle_alpha   90.00
_cell.angle_beta   90.00
_cell.angle_gamma   90.00
#
_symmetry.space_group_name_H-M   'P 1'
#
loop_
_entity.id
_entity.type
_entity.pdbx_description
1 polymer ?
#
loop_
_entity_poly.entity_id
_entity_poly.type
_entity_poly.pdbx_seq_one_letter_code
_entity_poly.pdbx_strand_id
1 'polypeptide(L)'
;MEKRNLLIDRDWELRLVDKVCDDIRSTFSTERCAILQLSYEYSGLLAQLMAHKLSQVNGPLDIEPVNIPYAGEFPVRIHPDQLDPYERFIVVDSGCLSGRNFGNVERILLDYGFARSHLCFCCLATDLNSCFKPDVCPLWFNGNKDMVHFWWETKTSHFNAK
;
A
#
# COMPACT_ATOMS: atom_id res chain seq x y z
N MET A 1 5.66 -14.82 25.36
CA MET A 1 6.67 -13.75 25.20
C MET A 1 5.92 -12.51 24.75
N GLU A 2 6.03 -11.42 25.47
CA GLU A 2 5.34 -10.16 25.15
C GLU A 2 5.96 -9.55 23.90
N LYS A 3 5.11 -9.09 22.95
CA LYS A 3 5.60 -8.46 21.73
C LYS A 3 6.01 -7.01 22.01
N ARG A 4 7.03 -6.54 21.33
CA ARG A 4 7.45 -5.14 21.38
C ARG A 4 6.48 -4.30 20.53
N ASN A 5 5.92 -3.25 21.12
CA ASN A 5 5.06 -2.30 20.40
C ASN A 5 5.94 -1.27 19.66
N LEU A 6 5.72 -1.14 18.37
CA LEU A 6 6.33 -0.14 17.49
C LEU A 6 5.23 0.82 17.04
N LEU A 7 5.25 2.03 17.59
CA LEU A 7 4.32 3.08 17.18
C LEU A 7 4.94 3.91 16.08
N ILE A 8 4.34 3.88 14.90
CA ILE A 8 4.66 4.79 13.80
C ILE A 8 3.84 6.07 14.01
N ASP A 9 4.48 7.10 14.54
CA ASP A 9 3.89 8.41 14.69
C ASP A 9 3.77 9.12 13.32
N ARG A 10 3.11 10.29 13.31
CA ARG A 10 2.87 11.03 12.07
C ARG A 10 4.16 11.49 11.38
N ASP A 11 5.14 11.93 12.16
CA ASP A 11 6.40 12.42 11.60
C ASP A 11 7.24 11.28 11.03
N TRP A 12 7.22 10.13 11.68
CA TRP A 12 7.88 8.93 11.15
C TRP A 12 7.17 8.44 9.88
N GLU A 13 5.85 8.42 9.88
CA GLU A 13 5.06 8.08 8.68
C GLU A 13 5.44 8.95 7.48
N LEU A 14 5.51 10.29 7.65
CA LEU A 14 5.87 11.20 6.57
C LEU A 14 7.27 10.90 6.03
N ARG A 15 8.23 10.58 6.89
CA ARG A 15 9.58 10.15 6.46
C ARG A 15 9.56 8.82 5.69
N LEU A 16 8.71 7.87 6.12
CA LEU A 16 8.53 6.61 5.39
C LEU A 16 7.91 6.85 4.01
N VAL A 17 6.91 7.73 3.91
CA VAL A 17 6.30 8.12 2.63
C VAL A 17 7.33 8.78 1.71
N ASP A 18 8.15 9.69 2.21
CA ASP A 18 9.23 10.31 1.42
C ASP A 18 10.17 9.24 0.87
N LYS A 19 10.61 8.31 1.72
CA LYS A 19 11.48 7.21 1.31
C LYS A 19 10.86 6.33 0.24
N VAL A 20 9.57 5.95 0.40
CA VAL A 20 8.84 5.17 -0.61
C VAL A 20 8.78 5.91 -1.94
N CYS A 21 8.43 7.20 -1.93
CA CYS A 21 8.35 8.00 -3.16
C CYS A 21 9.72 8.13 -3.85
N ASP A 22 10.80 8.32 -3.10
CA ASP A 22 12.16 8.40 -3.65
C ASP A 22 12.60 7.07 -4.28
N ASP A 23 12.31 5.95 -3.62
CA ASP A 23 12.62 4.62 -4.14
C ASP A 23 11.80 4.33 -5.42
N ILE A 24 10.51 4.70 -5.45
CA ILE A 24 9.69 4.58 -6.67
C ILE A 24 10.27 5.42 -7.81
N ARG A 25 10.58 6.70 -7.58
CA ARG A 25 11.17 7.58 -8.63
C ARG A 25 12.46 7.02 -9.23
N SER A 26 13.24 6.31 -8.43
CA SER A 26 14.53 5.76 -8.88
C SER A 26 14.41 4.43 -9.64
N THR A 27 13.30 3.70 -9.45
CA THR A 27 13.18 2.31 -9.91
C THR A 27 11.99 2.05 -10.82
N PHE A 28 11.00 2.94 -10.84
CA PHE A 28 9.72 2.71 -11.53
C PHE A 28 9.27 3.95 -12.31
N SER A 29 8.85 3.74 -13.56
CA SER A 29 8.27 4.82 -14.38
C SER A 29 6.84 5.11 -13.96
N THR A 30 6.52 6.40 -13.75
CA THR A 30 5.16 6.85 -13.45
C THR A 30 4.41 7.36 -14.70
N GLU A 31 4.97 7.17 -15.88
CA GLU A 31 4.31 7.52 -17.14
C GLU A 31 3.11 6.59 -17.38
N ARG A 32 1.94 7.17 -17.69
CA ARG A 32 0.67 6.45 -17.86
C ARG A 32 0.38 5.49 -16.68
N CYS A 33 0.64 5.97 -15.46
CA CYS A 33 0.53 5.22 -14.22
C CYS A 33 -0.64 5.70 -13.38
N ALA A 34 -1.34 4.78 -12.74
CA ALA A 34 -2.28 5.08 -11.67
C ALA A 34 -1.84 4.45 -10.34
N ILE A 35 -2.33 5.00 -9.25
CA ILE A 35 -2.18 4.42 -7.91
C ILE A 35 -3.41 3.58 -7.60
N LEU A 36 -3.23 2.28 -7.36
CA LEU A 36 -4.26 1.39 -6.83
C LEU A 36 -4.16 1.36 -5.30
N GLN A 37 -5.17 1.91 -4.66
CA GLN A 37 -5.24 2.00 -3.21
C GLN A 37 -5.98 0.81 -2.61
N LEU A 38 -5.34 0.04 -1.73
CA LEU A 38 -5.88 -1.25 -1.24
C LEU A 38 -6.70 -1.19 0.03
N SER A 39 -6.65 -0.17 0.87
CA SER A 39 -7.38 -0.16 2.13
C SER A 39 -8.25 1.05 2.35
N TYR A 40 -9.30 0.87 3.19
CA TYR A 40 -10.46 1.76 3.21
C TYR A 40 -10.29 3.10 3.91
N GLU A 41 -9.57 3.21 5.02
CA GLU A 41 -9.70 4.42 5.82
C GLU A 41 -8.47 5.33 5.77
N TYR A 42 -7.28 4.80 5.84
CA TYR A 42 -6.06 5.61 5.97
C TYR A 42 -5.10 5.51 4.79
N SER A 43 -5.20 4.47 4.00
CA SER A 43 -4.45 4.38 2.76
C SER A 43 -4.91 5.41 1.72
N GLY A 44 -6.13 5.96 1.87
CA GLY A 44 -6.57 7.10 1.06
C GLY A 44 -5.69 8.31 1.25
N LEU A 45 -5.37 8.64 2.49
CA LEU A 45 -4.43 9.73 2.78
C LEU A 45 -3.01 9.39 2.28
N LEU A 46 -2.57 8.16 2.48
CA LEU A 46 -1.27 7.69 1.98
C LEU A 46 -1.20 7.79 0.46
N ALA A 47 -2.20 7.27 -0.26
CA ALA A 47 -2.27 7.35 -1.71
C ALA A 47 -2.28 8.80 -2.22
N GLN A 48 -3.03 9.70 -1.57
CA GLN A 48 -3.06 11.13 -1.90
C GLN A 48 -1.71 11.81 -1.67
N LEU A 49 -1.04 11.54 -0.54
CA LEU A 49 0.29 12.06 -0.26
C LEU A 49 1.31 11.57 -1.30
N MET A 50 1.26 10.30 -1.66
CA MET A 50 2.13 9.72 -2.67
C MET A 50 1.84 10.30 -4.05
N ALA A 51 0.57 10.40 -4.46
CA ALA A 51 0.19 11.02 -5.73
C ALA A 51 0.70 12.45 -5.82
N HIS A 52 0.50 13.25 -4.78
CA HIS A 52 1.01 14.62 -4.73
C HIS A 52 2.54 14.68 -4.87
N LYS A 53 3.26 13.85 -4.12
CA LYS A 53 4.74 13.85 -4.16
C LYS A 53 5.29 13.34 -5.50
N LEU A 54 4.71 12.29 -6.06
CA LEU A 54 5.16 11.71 -7.33
C LEU A 54 4.80 12.59 -8.53
N SER A 55 3.65 13.27 -8.50
CA SER A 55 3.19 14.16 -9.58
C SER A 55 4.05 15.40 -9.80
N GLN A 56 4.86 15.79 -8.82
CA GLN A 56 5.77 16.93 -8.95
C GLN A 56 6.83 16.74 -10.06
N VAL A 57 7.05 15.52 -10.51
CA VAL A 57 8.07 15.21 -11.54
C VAL A 57 7.44 14.87 -12.88
N ASN A 58 6.38 14.07 -12.91
CA ASN A 58 5.85 13.47 -14.15
C ASN A 58 4.37 13.83 -14.44
N GLY A 59 3.82 14.81 -13.74
CA GLY A 59 2.41 15.18 -13.87
C GLY A 59 1.47 14.41 -12.93
N PRO A 60 0.17 14.72 -12.93
CA PRO A 60 -0.78 14.16 -11.98
C PRO A 60 -0.92 12.65 -12.13
N LEU A 61 -1.05 11.98 -11.00
CA LEU A 61 -1.38 10.55 -10.92
C LEU A 61 -2.79 10.39 -10.41
N ASP A 62 -3.58 9.60 -11.12
CA ASP A 62 -4.91 9.22 -10.68
C ASP A 62 -4.85 8.16 -9.58
N ILE A 63 -5.85 8.18 -8.70
CA ILE A 63 -5.98 7.25 -7.59
C ILE A 63 -7.24 6.44 -7.80
N GLU A 64 -7.09 5.13 -7.97
CA GLU A 64 -8.18 4.19 -8.16
C GLU A 64 -8.34 3.33 -6.90
N PRO A 65 -9.48 3.40 -6.20
CA PRO A 65 -9.74 2.58 -5.03
C PRO A 65 -9.98 1.13 -5.45
N VAL A 66 -9.29 0.20 -4.80
CA VAL A 66 -9.52 -1.24 -4.95
C VAL A 66 -10.47 -1.71 -3.86
N ASN A 67 -11.55 -2.35 -4.26
CA ASN A 67 -12.48 -2.92 -3.30
C ASN A 67 -11.90 -4.20 -2.67
N ILE A 68 -11.46 -4.08 -1.42
CA ILE A 68 -11.03 -5.21 -0.59
C ILE A 68 -12.13 -5.48 0.43
N PRO A 69 -12.84 -6.59 0.30
CA PRO A 69 -13.90 -6.92 1.22
C PRO A 69 -13.35 -7.26 2.62
N TYR A 70 -14.12 -6.90 3.62
CA TYR A 70 -13.80 -7.20 5.01
C TYR A 70 -13.71 -8.72 5.24
N ALA A 71 -12.64 -9.17 5.88
CA ALA A 71 -12.49 -10.50 6.47
C ALA A 71 -12.92 -11.71 5.61
N GLY A 72 -12.50 -11.80 4.37
CA GLY A 72 -12.57 -13.06 3.59
C GLY A 72 -13.93 -13.42 3.00
N GLU A 73 -14.92 -12.55 3.09
CA GLU A 73 -16.28 -12.85 2.58
C GLU A 73 -16.44 -12.65 1.07
N PHE A 74 -15.58 -11.85 0.42
CA PHE A 74 -15.65 -11.62 -1.03
C PHE A 74 -14.27 -11.53 -1.66
N PRO A 75 -14.10 -11.91 -2.93
CA PRO A 75 -12.82 -11.73 -3.62
C PRO A 75 -12.51 -10.24 -3.84
N VAL A 76 -11.23 -9.88 -3.79
CA VAL A 76 -10.76 -8.57 -4.25
C VAL A 76 -11.27 -8.33 -5.66
N ARG A 77 -11.80 -7.13 -5.91
CA ARG A 77 -12.34 -6.75 -7.21
C ARG A 77 -11.70 -5.46 -7.70
N ILE A 78 -11.23 -5.51 -8.93
CA ILE A 78 -10.78 -4.36 -9.70
C ILE A 78 -11.66 -4.32 -10.95
N HIS A 79 -12.33 -3.21 -11.19
CA HIS A 79 -13.11 -3.05 -12.41
C HIS A 79 -12.18 -2.80 -13.60
N PRO A 80 -12.38 -3.46 -14.75
CA PRO A 80 -11.57 -3.23 -15.94
C PRO A 80 -11.51 -1.75 -16.35
N ASP A 81 -12.60 -1.02 -16.20
CA ASP A 81 -12.69 0.41 -16.52
C ASP A 81 -11.74 1.28 -15.66
N GLN A 82 -11.34 0.80 -14.46
CA GLN A 82 -10.34 1.47 -13.61
C GLN A 82 -8.91 1.28 -14.11
N LEU A 83 -8.71 0.35 -15.03
CA LEU A 83 -7.38 0.01 -15.57
C LEU A 83 -7.10 0.75 -16.90
N ASP A 84 -8.12 1.18 -17.61
CA ASP A 84 -8.00 1.99 -18.82
C ASP A 84 -8.06 3.49 -18.48
N PRO A 85 -7.12 4.33 -18.89
CA PRO A 85 -6.13 4.16 -19.96
C PRO A 85 -4.68 3.89 -19.46
N TYR A 86 -4.50 3.30 -18.31
CA TYR A 86 -3.17 3.17 -17.69
C TYR A 86 -2.42 1.95 -18.21
N GLU A 87 -1.10 2.06 -18.20
CA GLU A 87 -0.19 0.97 -18.57
C GLU A 87 0.56 0.41 -17.37
N ARG A 88 0.63 1.19 -16.26
CA ARG A 88 1.39 0.88 -15.07
C ARG A 88 0.58 1.16 -13.82
N PHE A 89 0.87 0.44 -12.75
CA PHE A 89 0.19 0.61 -11.48
C PHE A 89 1.16 0.60 -10.30
N ILE A 90 0.99 1.58 -9.42
CA ILE A 90 1.58 1.57 -8.08
C ILE A 90 0.48 1.08 -7.13
N VAL A 91 0.66 -0.10 -6.58
CA VAL A 91 -0.29 -0.72 -5.66
C VAL A 91 0.13 -0.40 -4.24
N VAL A 92 -0.73 0.32 -3.51
CA VAL A 92 -0.38 0.93 -2.21
C VAL A 92 -1.24 0.36 -1.09
N ASP A 93 -0.58 -0.02 -0.01
CA ASP A 93 -1.21 -0.26 1.29
C ASP A 93 -0.34 0.36 2.41
N SER A 94 -0.90 0.61 3.57
CA SER A 94 -0.13 1.09 4.73
C SER A 94 0.81 0.00 5.28
N GLY A 95 0.35 -1.24 5.29
CA GLY A 95 1.12 -2.37 5.80
C GLY A 95 0.88 -3.67 5.07
N CYS A 96 1.93 -4.45 4.88
CA CYS A 96 1.87 -5.79 4.30
C CYS A 96 2.15 -6.84 5.38
N LEU A 97 1.11 -7.28 6.09
CA LEU A 97 1.24 -8.27 7.17
C LEU A 97 1.31 -9.69 6.61
N SER A 98 0.20 -10.20 6.07
CA SER A 98 0.15 -11.53 5.45
C SER A 98 0.59 -11.54 4.00
N GLY A 99 0.44 -10.42 3.30
CA GLY A 99 0.69 -10.29 1.87
C GLY A 99 -0.43 -10.78 0.95
N ARG A 100 -1.53 -11.31 1.50
CA ARG A 100 -2.63 -11.89 0.71
C ARG A 100 -3.27 -10.89 -0.25
N ASN A 101 -3.49 -9.66 0.21
CA ASN A 101 -4.12 -8.61 -0.62
C ASN A 101 -3.23 -8.27 -1.81
N PHE A 102 -1.94 -8.05 -1.59
CA PHE A 102 -1.00 -7.80 -2.67
C PHE A 102 -0.94 -8.97 -3.65
N GLY A 103 -0.84 -10.21 -3.16
CA GLY A 103 -0.83 -11.40 -4.02
C GLY A 103 -2.12 -11.56 -4.83
N ASN A 104 -3.29 -11.25 -4.26
CA ASN A 104 -4.55 -11.29 -4.99
C ASN A 104 -4.63 -10.22 -6.08
N VAL A 105 -4.21 -8.98 -5.77
CA VAL A 105 -4.18 -7.90 -6.76
C VAL A 105 -3.18 -8.18 -7.87
N GLU A 106 -1.98 -8.67 -7.53
CA GLU A 106 -0.99 -9.07 -8.54
C GLU A 106 -1.58 -10.09 -9.51
N ARG A 107 -2.20 -11.16 -8.99
CA ARG A 107 -2.82 -12.18 -9.83
C ARG A 107 -3.90 -11.60 -10.75
N ILE A 108 -4.78 -10.73 -10.23
CA ILE A 108 -5.83 -10.09 -11.03
C ILE A 108 -5.22 -9.26 -12.16
N LEU A 109 -4.21 -8.44 -11.87
CA LEU A 109 -3.58 -7.58 -12.87
C LEU A 109 -2.83 -8.40 -13.94
N LEU A 110 -2.16 -9.49 -13.53
CA LEU A 110 -1.54 -10.43 -14.48
C LEU A 110 -2.58 -11.14 -15.35
N ASP A 111 -3.72 -11.54 -14.79
CA ASP A 111 -4.85 -12.15 -15.53
C ASP A 111 -5.46 -11.16 -16.54
N TYR A 112 -5.41 -9.86 -16.28
CA TYR A 112 -5.78 -8.81 -17.24
C TYR A 112 -4.71 -8.53 -18.29
N GLY A 113 -3.57 -9.18 -18.21
CA GLY A 113 -2.49 -9.11 -19.22
C GLY A 113 -1.42 -8.06 -18.97
N PHE A 114 -1.41 -7.42 -17.78
CA PHE A 114 -0.33 -6.51 -17.41
C PHE A 114 0.94 -7.30 -17.10
N ALA A 115 2.08 -6.81 -17.59
CA ALA A 115 3.37 -7.43 -17.24
C ALA A 115 3.75 -7.10 -15.79
N ARG A 116 4.41 -8.03 -15.08
CA ARG A 116 4.89 -7.80 -13.70
C ARG A 116 5.78 -6.56 -13.58
N SER A 117 6.57 -6.26 -14.60
CA SER A 117 7.42 -5.05 -14.66
C SER A 117 6.66 -3.74 -14.73
N HIS A 118 5.36 -3.78 -15.01
CA HIS A 118 4.45 -2.64 -15.00
C HIS A 118 3.75 -2.42 -13.65
N LEU A 119 4.05 -3.26 -12.66
CA LEU A 119 3.45 -3.23 -11.34
C LEU A 119 4.52 -2.90 -10.29
N CYS A 120 4.21 -1.97 -9.40
CA CYS A 120 5.04 -1.63 -8.24
C CYS A 120 4.20 -1.74 -6.97
N PHE A 121 4.47 -2.74 -6.15
CA PHE A 121 3.80 -2.93 -4.86
C PHE A 121 4.58 -2.23 -3.77
N CYS A 122 3.94 -1.32 -3.05
CA CYS A 122 4.60 -0.57 -2.00
C CYS A 122 3.76 -0.42 -0.73
N CYS A 123 4.43 -0.39 0.40
CA CYS A 123 3.83 -0.13 1.70
C CYS A 123 4.85 0.53 2.64
N LEU A 124 4.37 1.04 3.78
CA LEU A 124 5.23 1.67 4.78
C LEU A 124 5.94 0.64 5.66
N ALA A 125 5.25 -0.45 5.98
CA ALA A 125 5.77 -1.50 6.84
C ALA A 125 5.36 -2.90 6.34
N THR A 126 6.26 -3.88 6.44
CA THR A 126 5.95 -5.27 6.11
C THR A 126 6.50 -6.26 7.14
N ASP A 127 5.75 -7.33 7.38
CA ASP A 127 6.21 -8.44 8.18
C ASP A 127 7.23 -9.28 7.39
N LEU A 128 8.35 -9.62 8.02
CA LEU A 128 9.36 -10.53 7.47
C LEU A 128 8.77 -11.89 7.08
N ASN A 129 7.67 -12.30 7.74
CA ASN A 129 6.97 -13.56 7.47
C ASN A 129 5.85 -13.43 6.42
N SER A 130 5.64 -12.23 5.86
CA SER A 130 4.65 -12.04 4.80
C SER A 130 4.93 -12.95 3.60
N CYS A 131 3.88 -13.57 3.05
CA CYS A 131 3.99 -14.40 1.85
C CYS A 131 4.24 -13.59 0.57
N PHE A 132 4.04 -12.28 0.61
CA PHE A 132 4.33 -11.35 -0.48
C PHE A 132 5.42 -10.37 -0.05
N LYS A 133 6.38 -10.13 -0.94
CA LYS A 133 7.45 -9.17 -0.71
C LYS A 133 7.19 -7.94 -1.57
N PRO A 134 6.81 -6.80 -0.95
CA PRO A 134 6.64 -5.54 -1.69
C PRO A 134 7.92 -5.14 -2.42
N ASP A 135 7.78 -4.48 -3.57
CA ASP A 135 8.93 -3.95 -4.32
C ASP A 135 9.59 -2.79 -3.57
N VAL A 136 8.78 -1.99 -2.88
CA VAL A 136 9.24 -0.86 -2.08
C VAL A 136 8.61 -0.92 -0.68
N CYS A 137 9.44 -1.06 0.33
CA CYS A 137 9.04 -1.02 1.73
C CYS A 137 10.20 -0.59 2.63
N PRO A 138 10.12 0.58 3.27
CA PRO A 138 11.21 1.10 4.08
C PRO A 138 11.33 0.47 5.47
N LEU A 139 10.25 -0.12 6.01
CA LEU A 139 10.24 -0.70 7.35
C LEU A 139 9.88 -2.19 7.32
N TRP A 140 10.83 -3.02 7.75
CA TRP A 140 10.65 -4.46 7.93
C TRP A 140 10.63 -4.80 9.41
N PHE A 141 9.65 -5.60 9.84
CA PHE A 141 9.52 -6.02 11.24
C PHE A 141 9.24 -7.52 11.34
N ASN A 142 9.44 -8.08 12.52
CA ASN A 142 9.15 -9.49 12.78
C ASN A 142 7.83 -9.60 13.56
N GLY A 143 6.73 -9.95 12.89
CA GLY A 143 5.40 -10.05 13.48
C GLY A 143 5.28 -11.07 14.63
N ASN A 144 6.24 -11.97 14.80
CA ASN A 144 6.32 -12.84 15.99
C ASN A 144 6.86 -12.13 17.23
N LYS A 145 7.67 -11.07 17.04
CA LYS A 145 8.33 -10.30 18.09
C LYS A 145 7.80 -8.89 18.25
N ASP A 146 7.30 -8.32 17.17
CA ASP A 146 6.88 -6.93 17.09
C ASP A 146 5.38 -6.83 16.77
N MET A 147 4.75 -5.76 17.25
CA MET A 147 3.42 -5.32 16.87
C MET A 147 3.55 -3.88 16.40
N VAL A 148 3.27 -3.64 15.12
CA VAL A 148 3.33 -2.30 14.53
C VAL A 148 1.96 -1.66 14.62
N HIS A 149 1.93 -0.44 15.12
CA HIS A 149 0.74 0.41 15.22
C HIS A 149 1.02 1.71 14.50
N PHE A 150 0.10 2.12 13.67
CA PHE A 150 0.12 3.47 13.10
C PHE A 150 -0.63 4.43 14.04
N TRP A 151 -0.24 5.68 14.05
CA TRP A 151 -0.81 6.72 14.93
C TRP A 151 -2.33 6.87 14.82
N TRP A 152 -2.92 6.58 13.66
CA TRP A 152 -4.38 6.62 13.46
C TRP A 152 -5.12 5.45 14.11
N GLU A 153 -4.50 4.30 14.30
CA GLU A 153 -5.12 3.13 14.94
C GLU A 153 -5.39 3.40 16.42
N THR A 154 -4.59 4.25 17.06
CA THR A 154 -4.74 4.58 18.48
C THR A 154 -5.97 5.43 18.77
N LYS A 155 -6.53 6.13 17.76
CA LYS A 155 -7.73 6.96 17.93
C LYS A 155 -9.03 6.16 17.89
N THR A 156 -9.04 4.99 17.23
CA THR A 156 -10.24 4.16 17.11
C THR A 156 -10.50 3.29 18.34
N SER A 157 -9.48 2.97 19.14
CA SER A 157 -9.64 2.17 20.36
C SER A 157 -10.35 2.91 21.51
N HIS A 158 -10.43 4.24 21.47
CA HIS A 158 -11.12 5.03 22.51
C HIS A 158 -12.63 5.20 22.29
N PHE A 159 -13.16 4.82 21.12
CA PHE A 159 -14.61 4.92 20.85
C PHE A 159 -15.43 3.68 21.23
N ASN A 160 -14.79 2.55 21.51
CA ASN A 160 -15.47 1.30 21.88
C ASN A 160 -15.45 0.98 23.37
N ALA A 161 -15.07 1.92 24.24
CA ALA A 161 -15.14 1.78 25.69
C ALA A 161 -16.29 2.63 26.27
N LYS A 162 -17.54 2.22 25.96
CA LYS A 162 -18.73 2.54 26.78
C LYS A 162 -19.76 1.42 26.65
#